data_ffb8e5b74dc156e99263d8726cf13db4
#
_entry.id   ffb8e5b74dc156e99263d8726cf13db4
#
_cell.length_a   1.000
_cell.length_b   1.000
_cell.length_c   1.000
_cell.angle_alpha   90.00
_cell.angle_beta   90.00
_cell.angle_gamma   90.00
#
_symmetry.space_group_name_H-M   'P 1'
#
loop_
_entity.id
_entity.type
_entity.pdbx_description
1 polymer ?
#
loop_
_entity_poly.entity_id
_entity_poly.type
_entity_poly.pdbx_seq_one_letter_code
_entity_poly.pdbx_strand_id
1 'polypeptide(L)'
;MKILKAGCFLINKQDKTVALVYRKQFDDYSFPKGHLEKSETLEDCAIRETAEETKRIAKIVKEFEPYINNYVTLTGKECSCYMYLAIDNGASDNKSKDTHPTYWIPFEQVEDKLTYQNLKDVWNSVKDKILSLIN
;
A
#
# COMPACT_ATOMS: atom_id res chain seq x y z
N MET A 1 16.49 -15.72 -7.12
CA MET A 1 16.59 -14.41 -6.45
C MET A 1 15.21 -13.90 -6.07
N LYS A 2 15.05 -13.46 -4.84
CA LYS A 2 13.77 -12.93 -4.36
C LYS A 2 13.58 -11.48 -4.74
N ILE A 3 12.39 -11.14 -5.23
CA ILE A 3 12.00 -9.76 -5.50
C ILE A 3 11.51 -9.13 -4.19
N LEU A 4 12.03 -7.95 -3.86
CA LEU A 4 11.58 -7.19 -2.69
C LEU A 4 10.79 -5.98 -3.13
N LYS A 5 9.62 -5.81 -2.52
CA LYS A 5 8.74 -4.66 -2.73
C LYS A 5 8.33 -4.09 -1.37
N ALA A 6 7.88 -2.85 -1.38
CA ALA A 6 7.29 -2.25 -0.19
C ALA A 6 6.21 -1.26 -0.59
N GLY A 7 5.27 -1.07 0.32
CA GLY A 7 4.17 -0.15 0.12
C GLY A 7 3.48 0.18 1.44
N CYS A 8 2.35 0.84 1.36
CA CYS A 8 1.63 1.29 2.55
C CYS A 8 0.15 0.94 2.49
N PHE A 9 -0.41 0.62 3.67
CA PHE A 9 -1.83 0.81 3.92
C PHE A 9 -1.96 2.27 4.35
N LEU A 10 -2.32 3.14 3.42
CA LEU A 10 -2.36 4.59 3.65
C LEU A 10 -3.74 4.99 4.16
N ILE A 11 -3.77 5.52 5.39
CA ILE A 11 -5.00 5.75 6.14
C ILE A 11 -5.24 7.24 6.31
N ASN A 12 -6.45 7.68 5.99
CA ASN A 12 -6.95 8.99 6.43
C ASN A 12 -7.76 8.75 7.70
N LYS A 13 -7.17 9.10 8.85
CA LYS A 13 -7.80 8.85 10.15
C LYS A 13 -9.09 9.65 10.34
N GLN A 14 -9.10 10.89 9.87
CA GLN A 14 -10.23 11.78 10.06
C GLN A 14 -11.47 11.24 9.34
N ASP A 15 -11.31 10.81 8.11
CA ASP A 15 -12.42 10.33 7.28
C ASP A 15 -12.65 8.84 7.40
N LYS A 16 -11.73 8.11 8.08
CA LYS A 16 -11.78 6.65 8.23
C LYS A 16 -11.78 5.95 6.88
N THR A 17 -10.88 6.40 6.00
CA THR A 17 -10.76 5.85 4.64
C THR A 17 -9.34 5.34 4.39
N VAL A 18 -9.23 4.47 3.40
CA VAL A 18 -7.96 3.84 3.00
C VAL A 18 -7.74 4.11 1.52
N ALA A 19 -6.52 4.48 1.15
CA ALA A 19 -6.18 4.77 -0.23
C ALA A 19 -5.98 3.48 -1.01
N LEU A 20 -6.73 3.32 -2.09
CA LEU A 20 -6.49 2.29 -3.09
C LEU A 20 -6.15 2.96 -4.41
N VAL A 21 -5.25 2.35 -5.18
CA VAL A 21 -4.90 2.83 -6.51
C VAL A 21 -5.60 1.96 -7.55
N TYR A 22 -6.10 2.60 -8.61
CA TYR A 22 -6.67 1.90 -9.74
C TYR A 22 -5.63 1.85 -10.86
N ARG A 23 -5.24 0.64 -11.28
CA ARG A 23 -4.28 0.47 -12.36
C ARG A 23 -5.03 0.15 -13.65
N LYS A 24 -5.13 1.15 -14.50
CA LYS A 24 -5.93 1.09 -15.73
C LYS A 24 -5.52 -0.07 -16.64
N GLN A 25 -4.21 -0.30 -16.78
CA GLN A 25 -3.71 -1.36 -17.67
C GLN A 25 -4.08 -2.77 -17.22
N PHE A 26 -4.37 -2.95 -15.93
CA PHE A 26 -4.77 -4.24 -15.36
C PHE A 26 -6.23 -4.25 -14.92
N ASP A 27 -6.91 -3.12 -15.01
CA ASP A 27 -8.29 -2.95 -14.52
C ASP A 27 -8.44 -3.49 -13.10
N ASP A 28 -7.55 -3.07 -12.19
CA ASP A 28 -7.55 -3.57 -10.83
C ASP A 28 -7.36 -2.46 -9.79
N TYR A 29 -7.83 -2.76 -8.57
CA TYR A 29 -7.63 -1.93 -7.39
C TYR A 29 -6.68 -2.64 -6.44
N SER A 30 -5.67 -1.92 -5.96
CA SER A 30 -4.66 -2.46 -5.06
C SER A 30 -4.13 -1.37 -4.14
N PHE A 31 -3.28 -1.79 -3.20
CA PHE A 31 -2.55 -0.84 -2.33
C PHE A 31 -1.34 -0.28 -3.09
N PRO A 32 -0.93 0.97 -2.81
CA PRO A 32 0.29 1.52 -3.41
C PRO A 32 1.51 0.73 -2.94
N LYS A 33 2.34 0.32 -3.89
CA LYS A 33 3.54 -0.47 -3.62
C LYS A 33 4.41 -0.54 -4.86
N GLY A 34 5.68 -0.90 -4.68
CA GLY A 34 6.57 -1.10 -5.80
C GLY A 34 7.91 -1.66 -5.38
N HIS A 35 8.82 -1.75 -6.34
CA HIS A 35 10.11 -2.42 -6.19
C HIS A 35 11.08 -1.62 -5.34
N LEU A 36 11.82 -2.33 -4.48
CA LEU A 36 12.92 -1.76 -3.72
C LEU A 36 14.04 -1.35 -4.68
N GLU A 37 14.54 -0.14 -4.51
CA GLU A 37 15.67 0.36 -5.28
C GLU A 37 16.97 0.17 -4.50
N LYS A 38 18.09 0.18 -5.22
CA LYS A 38 19.42 0.02 -4.64
C LYS A 38 19.66 1.10 -3.60
N SER A 39 20.23 0.69 -2.46
CA SER A 39 20.58 1.59 -1.35
C SER A 39 19.39 2.22 -0.62
N GLU A 40 18.20 1.70 -0.87
CA GLU A 40 16.97 2.19 -0.24
C GLU A 40 16.56 1.24 0.88
N THR A 41 16.07 1.77 2.02
CA THR A 41 15.45 0.93 3.04
C THR A 41 14.03 0.56 2.60
N LEU A 42 13.48 -0.50 3.19
CA LEU A 42 12.09 -0.89 2.88
C LEU A 42 11.10 0.20 3.27
N GLU A 43 11.33 0.89 4.39
CA GLU A 43 10.47 2.02 4.78
C GLU A 43 10.53 3.16 3.77
N ASP A 44 11.73 3.53 3.33
CA ASP A 44 11.90 4.59 2.33
C ASP A 44 11.26 4.20 1.00
N CYS A 45 11.38 2.92 0.62
CA CYS A 45 10.72 2.38 -0.56
C CYS A 45 9.19 2.53 -0.44
N ALA A 46 8.63 2.16 0.71
CA ALA A 46 7.18 2.27 0.93
C ALA A 46 6.71 3.71 0.80
N ILE A 47 7.44 4.65 1.38
CA ILE A 47 7.09 6.08 1.34
C ILE A 47 7.22 6.60 -0.09
N ARG A 48 8.31 6.26 -0.79
CA ARG A 48 8.54 6.72 -2.15
C ARG A 48 7.48 6.18 -3.12
N GLU A 49 7.21 4.87 -3.07
CA GLU A 49 6.23 4.26 -3.97
C GLU A 49 4.83 4.82 -3.72
N THR A 50 4.47 5.04 -2.45
CA THR A 50 3.18 5.65 -2.13
C THR A 50 3.10 7.07 -2.71
N ALA A 51 4.16 7.86 -2.57
CA ALA A 51 4.19 9.22 -3.12
C ALA A 51 4.11 9.22 -4.65
N GLU A 52 4.80 8.28 -5.32
CA GLU A 52 4.75 8.18 -6.77
C GLU A 52 3.34 7.85 -7.25
N GLU A 53 2.71 6.86 -6.64
CA GLU A 53 1.43 6.35 -7.13
C GLU A 53 0.23 7.20 -6.70
N THR A 54 0.24 7.75 -5.49
CA THR A 54 -0.91 8.47 -4.93
C THR A 54 -0.75 9.98 -4.87
N LYS A 55 0.48 10.49 -5.02
CA LYS A 55 0.81 11.90 -4.78
C LYS A 55 0.51 12.34 -3.35
N ARG A 56 0.63 11.41 -2.39
CA ARG A 56 0.45 11.68 -0.96
C ARG A 56 1.70 11.32 -0.18
N ILE A 57 1.91 11.98 0.95
CA ILE A 57 3.01 11.70 1.86
C ILE A 57 2.51 10.71 2.91
N ALA A 58 3.21 9.58 3.03
CA ALA A 58 2.88 8.56 4.02
C ALA A 58 3.77 8.73 5.25
N LYS A 59 3.15 8.79 6.43
CA LYS A 59 3.88 8.79 7.71
C LYS A 59 3.69 7.41 8.34
N ILE A 60 4.74 6.61 8.37
CA ILE A 60 4.70 5.24 8.87
C ILE A 60 4.43 5.23 10.37
N VAL A 61 3.52 4.37 10.81
CA VAL A 61 3.19 4.18 12.22
C VAL A 61 4.16 3.14 12.76
N LYS A 62 5.17 3.59 13.49
CA LYS A 62 6.30 2.76 13.92
C LYS A 62 5.94 1.68 14.95
N GLU A 63 4.81 1.82 15.63
CA GLU A 63 4.35 0.87 16.65
C GLU A 63 3.95 -0.48 16.06
N PHE A 64 3.73 -0.54 14.74
CA PHE A 64 3.31 -1.76 14.06
C PHE A 64 4.41 -2.25 13.13
N GLU A 65 4.71 -3.55 13.22
CA GLU A 65 5.59 -4.20 12.25
C GLU A 65 4.88 -4.27 10.89
N PRO A 66 5.63 -4.24 9.79
CA PRO A 66 5.00 -4.38 8.47
C PRO A 66 4.41 -5.78 8.29
N TYR A 67 3.34 -5.85 7.53
CA TYR A 67 2.80 -7.13 7.08
C TYR A 67 3.63 -7.59 5.88
N ILE A 68 4.13 -8.82 5.92
CA ILE A 68 4.95 -9.35 4.83
C ILE A 68 4.07 -10.25 3.97
N ASN A 69 3.78 -9.82 2.75
CA ASN A 69 3.00 -10.59 1.79
C ASN A 69 3.96 -11.36 0.87
N ASN A 70 4.07 -12.66 1.10
CA ASN A 70 4.92 -13.54 0.30
C ASN A 70 4.08 -14.19 -0.79
N TYR A 71 4.53 -14.11 -2.03
CA TYR A 71 3.82 -14.72 -3.15
C TYR A 71 4.78 -15.05 -4.28
N VAL A 72 4.29 -15.81 -5.26
CA VAL A 72 5.05 -16.18 -6.45
C VAL A 72 4.39 -15.48 -7.64
N THR A 73 5.20 -14.82 -8.45
CA THR A 73 4.70 -14.13 -9.66
C THR A 73 4.31 -15.15 -10.73
N LEU A 74 3.61 -14.68 -11.77
CA LEU A 74 3.20 -15.53 -12.89
C LEU A 74 4.38 -16.17 -13.60
N THR A 75 5.58 -15.56 -13.53
CA THR A 75 6.80 -16.10 -14.14
C THR A 75 7.59 -16.99 -13.17
N GLY A 76 7.02 -17.31 -12.00
CA GLY A 76 7.63 -18.21 -11.04
C GLY A 76 8.65 -17.59 -10.10
N LYS A 77 8.71 -16.28 -10.03
CA LYS A 77 9.65 -15.58 -9.14
C LYS A 77 9.05 -15.35 -7.76
N GLU A 78 9.82 -15.65 -6.72
CA GLU A 78 9.41 -15.37 -5.35
C GLU A 78 9.46 -13.87 -5.08
N CYS A 79 8.43 -13.37 -4.42
CA CYS A 79 8.31 -11.95 -4.08
C CYS A 79 7.89 -11.80 -2.62
N SER A 80 8.51 -10.86 -1.91
CA SER A 80 8.08 -10.43 -0.57
C SER A 80 7.75 -8.96 -0.63
N CYS A 81 6.52 -8.60 -0.31
CA CYS A 81 6.06 -7.21 -0.27
C CYS A 81 5.82 -6.81 1.17
N TYR A 82 6.58 -5.80 1.63
CA TYR A 82 6.49 -5.29 3.01
C TYR A 82 5.51 -4.13 3.04
N MET A 83 4.36 -4.35 3.68
CA MET A 83 3.28 -3.38 3.73
C MET A 83 3.22 -2.72 5.10
N TYR A 84 3.48 -1.41 5.13
CA TYR A 84 3.53 -0.61 6.36
C TYR A 84 2.22 0.11 6.60
N LEU A 85 1.77 0.15 7.86
CA LEU A 85 0.68 1.05 8.24
C LEU A 85 1.20 2.48 8.20
N ALA A 86 0.48 3.37 7.52
CA ALA A 86 0.90 4.76 7.41
C ALA A 86 -0.32 5.68 7.44
N ILE A 87 -0.11 6.86 8.02
CA ILE A 87 -1.14 7.91 8.07
C ILE A 87 -0.86 8.91 6.96
N ASP A 88 -1.91 9.32 6.27
CA ASP A 88 -1.81 10.37 5.25
C ASP A 88 -1.32 11.67 5.90
N ASN A 89 -0.24 12.23 5.36
CA ASN A 89 0.40 13.43 5.89
C ASN A 89 0.46 14.55 4.86
N GLY A 90 -0.51 14.61 3.97
CA GLY A 90 -0.63 15.71 3.02
C GLY A 90 -0.18 15.36 1.62
N ALA A 91 -0.26 16.37 0.74
CA ALA A 91 0.10 16.22 -0.66
C ALA A 91 1.62 16.15 -0.84
N SER A 92 2.06 15.28 -1.75
CA SER A 92 3.46 15.17 -2.15
C SER A 92 3.70 15.95 -3.43
N ASP A 93 4.88 16.56 -3.56
CA ASP A 93 5.32 17.23 -4.79
C ASP A 93 6.10 16.27 -5.71
N ASN A 94 6.01 14.98 -5.48
CA ASN A 94 6.68 13.97 -6.28
C ASN A 94 6.34 14.13 -7.76
N LYS A 95 7.37 14.11 -8.62
CA LYS A 95 7.24 14.38 -10.05
C LYS A 95 7.12 13.13 -10.91
N SER A 96 7.09 11.94 -10.30
CA SER A 96 6.98 10.70 -11.04
C SER A 96 5.72 10.67 -11.91
N LYS A 97 5.84 10.03 -13.08
CA LYS A 97 4.71 9.80 -13.98
C LYS A 97 4.01 8.47 -13.70
N ASP A 98 4.48 7.72 -12.69
CA ASP A 98 3.90 6.42 -12.31
C ASP A 98 2.64 6.57 -11.44
N THR A 99 1.99 7.71 -11.54
CA THR A 99 0.77 8.01 -10.80
C THR A 99 -0.41 7.21 -11.33
N HIS A 100 -1.24 6.75 -10.42
CA HIS A 100 -2.51 6.08 -10.71
C HIS A 100 -3.65 6.87 -10.07
N PRO A 101 -4.87 6.80 -10.61
CA PRO A 101 -6.02 7.34 -9.89
C PRO A 101 -6.10 6.73 -8.50
N THR A 102 -6.25 7.59 -7.49
CA THR A 102 -6.32 7.18 -6.10
C THR A 102 -7.74 7.37 -5.60
N TYR A 103 -8.28 6.35 -4.96
CA TYR A 103 -9.62 6.36 -4.40
C TYR A 103 -9.52 6.15 -2.90
N TRP A 104 -10.18 7.02 -2.14
CA TRP A 104 -10.26 6.91 -0.68
C TRP A 104 -11.51 6.11 -0.35
N ILE A 105 -11.30 4.86 0.06
CA ILE A 105 -12.38 3.90 0.26
C ILE A 105 -12.72 3.82 1.75
N PRO A 106 -14.00 3.93 2.13
CA PRO A 106 -14.39 3.73 3.52
C PRO A 106 -13.84 2.39 4.04
N PHE A 107 -13.39 2.39 5.28
CA PHE A 107 -12.74 1.22 5.90
C PHE A 107 -13.51 -0.08 5.67
N GLU A 108 -14.82 -0.06 5.89
CA GLU A 108 -15.65 -1.27 5.80
C GLU A 108 -15.94 -1.72 4.37
N GLN A 109 -15.51 -0.96 3.37
CA GLN A 109 -15.72 -1.30 1.94
C GLN A 109 -14.43 -1.73 1.23
N VAL A 110 -13.30 -1.70 1.94
CA VAL A 110 -11.98 -1.97 1.32
C VAL A 110 -11.91 -3.38 0.74
N GLU A 111 -12.35 -4.37 1.51
CA GLU A 111 -12.30 -5.76 1.05
C GLU A 111 -13.04 -5.94 -0.26
N ASP A 112 -14.26 -5.39 -0.35
CA ASP A 112 -15.09 -5.53 -1.55
C ASP A 112 -14.46 -4.83 -2.75
N LYS A 113 -13.74 -3.72 -2.52
CA LYS A 113 -13.15 -2.94 -3.60
C LYS A 113 -11.88 -3.58 -4.18
N LEU A 114 -11.12 -4.30 -3.37
CA LEU A 114 -9.89 -4.96 -3.82
C LEU A 114 -10.22 -6.01 -4.87
N THR A 115 -9.43 -6.06 -5.95
CA THR A 115 -9.69 -6.95 -7.07
C THR A 115 -9.29 -8.39 -6.79
N TYR A 116 -8.11 -8.58 -6.15
CA TYR A 116 -7.53 -9.91 -6.01
C TYR A 116 -7.79 -10.51 -4.64
N GLN A 117 -8.08 -11.81 -4.62
CA GLN A 117 -8.36 -12.52 -3.37
C GLN A 117 -7.18 -12.47 -2.40
N ASN A 118 -5.95 -12.59 -2.91
CA ASN A 118 -4.79 -12.51 -2.02
C ASN A 118 -4.69 -11.17 -1.29
N LEU A 119 -5.10 -10.06 -1.94
CA LEU A 119 -5.12 -8.75 -1.30
C LEU A 119 -6.26 -8.63 -0.30
N LYS A 120 -7.41 -9.26 -0.58
CA LYS A 120 -8.51 -9.33 0.40
C LYS A 120 -8.04 -10.09 1.65
N ASP A 121 -7.27 -11.16 1.46
CA ASP A 121 -6.72 -11.93 2.58
C ASP A 121 -5.71 -11.11 3.38
N VAL A 122 -4.85 -10.35 2.71
CA VAL A 122 -3.92 -9.41 3.36
C VAL A 122 -4.70 -8.40 4.19
N TRP A 123 -5.73 -7.80 3.60
CA TRP A 123 -6.57 -6.81 4.29
C TRP A 123 -7.19 -7.42 5.54
N ASN A 124 -7.75 -8.61 5.44
CA ASN A 124 -8.37 -9.29 6.58
C ASN A 124 -7.37 -9.61 7.69
N SER A 125 -6.09 -9.76 7.35
CA SER A 125 -5.04 -10.00 8.33
C SER A 125 -4.64 -8.75 9.11
N VAL A 126 -4.82 -7.55 8.52
CA VAL A 126 -4.34 -6.29 9.11
C VAL A 126 -5.45 -5.36 9.57
N LYS A 127 -6.69 -5.56 9.13
CA LYS A 127 -7.77 -4.60 9.34
C LYS A 127 -8.02 -4.27 10.82
N ASP A 128 -7.83 -5.23 11.72
CA ASP A 128 -8.07 -4.99 13.16
C ASP A 128 -7.03 -4.02 13.73
N LYS A 129 -5.78 -4.11 13.29
CA LYS A 129 -4.74 -3.16 13.67
C LYS A 129 -5.06 -1.76 13.16
N ILE A 130 -5.53 -1.67 11.92
CA ILE A 130 -5.91 -0.39 11.31
C ILE A 130 -7.12 0.18 12.05
N LEU A 131 -8.09 -0.65 12.38
CA LEU A 131 -9.28 -0.23 13.12
C LEU A 131 -8.89 0.39 14.46
N SER A 132 -7.89 -0.16 15.14
CA SER A 132 -7.41 0.38 16.41
C SER A 132 -6.81 1.78 16.27
N LEU A 133 -6.32 2.14 15.08
CA LEU A 133 -5.78 3.47 14.82
C LEU A 133 -6.86 4.52 14.57
N ILE A 134 -7.97 4.12 13.96
CA ILE A 134 -9.00 5.07 13.51
C ILE A 134 -10.16 5.21 14.47
N ASN A 135 -10.20 4.40 15.51
CA ASN A 135 -11.25 4.47 16.55
C ASN A 135 -10.78 5.24 17.78
#